data_8c0b72ecec729699f6dea67f402d1134
#
_entry.id   8c0b72ecec729699f6dea67f402d1134
#
_cell.length_a   1.000
_cell.length_b   1.000
_cell.length_c   1.000
_cell.angle_alpha   90.00
_cell.angle_beta   90.00
_cell.angle_gamma   90.00
#
_symmetry.space_group_name_H-M   'P 1'
#
loop_
_entity.id
_entity.type
_entity.pdbx_description
1 polymer ?
#
loop_
_entity_poly.entity_id
_entity_poly.type
_entity_poly.pdbx_seq_one_letter_code
_entity_poly.pdbx_strand_id
1 'polypeptide(L)'
;MARPARVSPDRILAAAAVEFAARGYAGARVDSIARRARVNKAMLYYHFRSKQGLYRALLRDTFGRAGARLETIAASGAPPGDQLDSVIVSIAGFVREHQFFAAIMLREIAESGAHLDAATLAALAAIPRAVGGIIQRGVDEGAFRPVNPLAAYFSMLAPMVVYMAGAPIRRRLSARHLVNGPALTDDAFVHYIQDTMRRTLGHDGHGDTRLAR
;
A
#
# COMPACT_ATOMS: atom_id res chain seq x y z
N MET A 1 -9.49 43.96 -2.71
CA MET A 1 -9.36 42.75 -3.55
C MET A 1 -8.97 41.59 -2.64
N ALA A 2 -9.84 40.59 -2.47
CA ALA A 2 -9.56 39.41 -1.65
C ALA A 2 -8.47 38.59 -2.32
N ARG A 3 -7.40 38.27 -1.58
CA ARG A 3 -6.30 37.40 -2.01
C ARG A 3 -6.91 36.02 -2.33
N PRO A 4 -6.72 35.46 -3.54
CA PRO A 4 -7.29 34.15 -3.85
C PRO A 4 -6.79 33.15 -2.81
N ALA A 5 -7.71 32.39 -2.21
CA ALA A 5 -7.38 31.38 -1.22
C ALA A 5 -6.29 30.46 -1.81
N ARG A 6 -5.16 30.34 -1.12
CA ARG A 6 -4.07 29.43 -1.47
C ARG A 6 -4.67 28.02 -1.53
N VAL A 7 -4.90 27.52 -2.72
CA VAL A 7 -5.35 26.14 -2.88
C VAL A 7 -4.22 25.22 -2.46
N SER A 8 -4.50 24.39 -1.45
CA SER A 8 -3.52 23.40 -0.98
C SER A 8 -3.21 22.39 -2.10
N PRO A 9 -1.93 22.08 -2.37
CA PRO A 9 -1.53 21.00 -3.26
C PRO A 9 -2.23 19.68 -2.97
N ASP A 10 -2.50 19.37 -1.70
CA ASP A 10 -3.20 18.15 -1.26
C ASP A 10 -4.58 18.00 -1.90
N ARG A 11 -5.30 19.10 -2.08
CA ARG A 11 -6.61 19.09 -2.71
C ARG A 11 -6.53 18.72 -4.20
N ILE A 12 -5.45 19.12 -4.88
CA ILE A 12 -5.18 18.73 -6.27
C ILE A 12 -4.79 17.26 -6.31
N LEU A 13 -3.94 16.79 -5.39
CA LEU A 13 -3.52 15.39 -5.29
C LEU A 13 -4.71 14.46 -5.02
N ALA A 14 -5.63 14.84 -4.12
CA ALA A 14 -6.84 14.07 -3.86
C ALA A 14 -7.74 13.96 -5.11
N ALA A 15 -7.92 15.05 -5.85
CA ALA A 15 -8.67 15.04 -7.11
C ALA A 15 -7.98 14.20 -8.20
N ALA A 16 -6.65 14.25 -8.25
CA ALA A 16 -5.83 13.47 -9.17
C ALA A 16 -5.91 11.97 -8.88
N ALA A 17 -5.90 11.57 -7.60
CA ALA A 17 -6.04 10.18 -7.20
C ALA A 17 -7.33 9.54 -7.76
N VAL A 18 -8.45 10.24 -7.65
CA VAL A 18 -9.74 9.79 -8.20
C VAL A 18 -9.69 9.61 -9.72
N GLU A 19 -9.14 10.59 -10.43
CA GLU A 19 -9.10 10.58 -11.91
C GLU A 19 -8.13 9.48 -12.41
N PHE A 20 -6.94 9.39 -11.84
CA PHE A 20 -5.95 8.37 -12.23
C PHE A 20 -6.43 6.95 -11.90
N ALA A 21 -7.06 6.73 -10.77
CA ALA A 21 -7.61 5.42 -10.42
C ALA A 21 -8.73 4.99 -11.39
N ALA A 22 -9.60 5.92 -11.77
CA ALA A 22 -10.72 5.61 -12.65
C ALA A 22 -10.28 5.35 -14.10
N ARG A 23 -9.30 6.13 -14.63
CA ARG A 23 -8.97 6.19 -16.05
C ARG A 23 -7.55 5.71 -16.41
N GLY A 24 -6.73 5.39 -15.42
CA GLY A 24 -5.30 5.14 -15.59
C GLY A 24 -4.53 6.42 -15.95
N TYR A 25 -3.21 6.30 -16.05
CA TYR A 25 -2.39 7.44 -16.42
C TYR A 25 -2.75 7.96 -17.82
N ALA A 26 -2.82 7.11 -18.85
CA ALA A 26 -3.08 7.53 -20.21
C ALA A 26 -4.44 8.26 -20.37
N GLY A 27 -5.52 7.68 -19.82
CA GLY A 27 -6.90 8.17 -19.96
C GLY A 27 -7.26 9.35 -19.06
N ALA A 28 -6.48 9.66 -18.03
CA ALA A 28 -6.76 10.76 -17.11
C ALA A 28 -6.60 12.13 -17.80
N ARG A 29 -7.53 13.06 -17.52
CA ARG A 29 -7.56 14.40 -18.11
C ARG A 29 -7.30 15.45 -17.04
N VAL A 30 -6.30 16.32 -17.29
CA VAL A 30 -5.93 17.43 -16.39
C VAL A 30 -7.11 18.38 -16.16
N ASP A 31 -7.95 18.61 -17.16
CA ASP A 31 -9.13 19.44 -17.03
C ASP A 31 -10.17 18.86 -16.06
N SER A 32 -10.34 17.54 -16.05
CA SER A 32 -11.19 16.84 -15.07
C SER A 32 -10.65 16.99 -13.66
N ILE A 33 -9.33 16.86 -13.49
CA ILE A 33 -8.66 17.04 -12.20
C ILE A 33 -8.84 18.48 -11.70
N ALA A 34 -8.56 19.47 -12.54
CA ALA A 34 -8.70 20.89 -12.20
C ALA A 34 -10.13 21.22 -11.76
N ARG A 35 -11.14 20.78 -12.53
CA ARG A 35 -12.56 20.97 -12.20
C ARG A 35 -12.92 20.31 -10.86
N ARG A 36 -12.51 19.06 -10.62
CA ARG A 36 -12.75 18.35 -9.37
C ARG A 36 -12.06 19.02 -8.17
N ALA A 37 -10.85 19.49 -8.37
CA ALA A 37 -10.09 20.23 -7.36
C ALA A 37 -10.61 21.67 -7.17
N ARG A 38 -11.54 22.14 -8.01
CA ARG A 38 -12.04 23.53 -8.05
C ARG A 38 -10.89 24.53 -8.16
N VAL A 39 -9.97 24.29 -9.08
CA VAL A 39 -8.87 25.18 -9.44
C VAL A 39 -8.86 25.40 -10.93
N ASN A 40 -8.17 26.46 -11.38
CA ASN A 40 -7.90 26.62 -12.79
C ASN A 40 -6.73 25.70 -13.22
N LYS A 41 -6.68 25.37 -14.50
CA LYS A 41 -5.64 24.51 -15.08
C LYS A 41 -4.23 25.11 -14.94
N ALA A 42 -4.11 26.43 -14.98
CA ALA A 42 -2.83 27.13 -14.80
C ALA A 42 -2.24 26.88 -13.40
N MET A 43 -3.10 26.89 -12.36
CA MET A 43 -2.67 26.59 -10.99
C MET A 43 -2.11 25.17 -10.85
N LEU A 44 -2.73 24.19 -11.53
CA LEU A 44 -2.26 22.81 -11.54
C LEU A 44 -0.87 22.72 -12.18
N TYR A 45 -0.67 23.37 -13.35
CA TYR A 45 0.65 23.40 -14.00
C TYR A 45 1.68 24.21 -13.21
N TYR A 46 1.26 25.24 -12.51
CA TYR A 46 2.14 26.00 -11.62
C TYR A 46 2.76 25.09 -10.53
N HIS A 47 1.95 24.23 -9.89
CA HIS A 47 2.41 23.34 -8.83
C HIS A 47 3.17 22.12 -9.35
N PHE A 48 2.71 21.49 -10.43
CA PHE A 48 3.16 20.17 -10.81
C PHE A 48 3.81 20.09 -12.19
N ARG A 49 3.88 21.21 -12.93
CA ARG A 49 4.52 21.38 -14.25
C ARG A 49 3.85 20.59 -15.39
N SER A 50 3.47 19.34 -15.16
CA SER A 50 2.88 18.45 -16.16
C SER A 50 1.94 17.44 -15.54
N LYS A 51 1.18 16.70 -16.36
CA LYS A 51 0.39 15.54 -15.93
C LYS A 51 1.29 14.48 -15.28
N GLN A 52 2.48 14.26 -15.85
CA GLN A 52 3.45 13.31 -15.31
C GLN A 52 4.00 13.78 -13.95
N GLY A 53 4.33 15.08 -13.84
CA GLY A 53 4.76 15.65 -12.56
C GLY A 53 3.70 15.54 -11.47
N LEU A 54 2.43 15.78 -11.82
CA LEU A 54 1.30 15.58 -10.89
C LEU A 54 1.15 14.11 -10.47
N TYR A 55 1.25 13.17 -11.42
CA TYR A 55 1.13 11.75 -11.13
C TYR A 55 2.26 11.26 -10.22
N ARG A 56 3.50 11.63 -10.52
CA ARG A 56 4.67 11.33 -9.69
C ARG A 56 4.59 11.96 -8.30
N ALA A 57 4.09 13.20 -8.21
CA ALA A 57 3.88 13.85 -6.92
C ALA A 57 2.83 13.11 -6.08
N LEU A 58 1.74 12.64 -6.69
CA LEU A 58 0.74 11.80 -6.04
C LEU A 58 1.34 10.51 -5.50
N LEU A 59 2.12 9.79 -6.31
CA LEU A 59 2.75 8.54 -5.90
C LEU A 59 3.76 8.76 -4.78
N ARG A 60 4.62 9.79 -4.89
CA ARG A 60 5.59 10.11 -3.83
C ARG A 60 4.94 10.50 -2.51
N ASP A 61 3.89 11.30 -2.54
CA ASP A 61 3.14 11.66 -1.34
C ASP A 61 2.53 10.42 -0.69
N THR A 62 1.90 9.55 -1.50
CA THR A 62 1.26 8.32 -1.03
C THR A 62 2.27 7.34 -0.43
N PHE A 63 3.38 7.06 -1.13
CA PHE A 63 4.44 6.18 -0.62
C PHE A 63 5.15 6.77 0.59
N GLY A 64 5.40 8.09 0.60
CA GLY A 64 6.03 8.76 1.72
C GLY A 64 5.21 8.67 3.01
N ARG A 65 3.89 8.87 2.92
CA ARG A 65 2.97 8.70 4.06
C ARG A 65 2.93 7.26 4.55
N ALA A 66 2.86 6.29 3.63
CA ALA A 66 2.90 4.88 3.98
C ALA A 66 4.24 4.52 4.64
N GLY A 67 5.36 4.90 4.05
CA GLY A 67 6.70 4.64 4.57
C GLY A 67 6.90 5.22 5.97
N ALA A 68 6.54 6.50 6.19
CA ALA A 68 6.66 7.16 7.48
C ALA A 68 5.85 6.46 8.60
N ARG A 69 4.65 5.95 8.29
CA ARG A 69 3.88 5.16 9.26
C ARG A 69 4.61 3.86 9.64
N LEU A 70 5.18 3.16 8.67
CA LEU A 70 5.90 1.92 8.90
C LEU A 70 7.24 2.14 9.61
N GLU A 71 7.95 3.21 9.31
CA GLU A 71 9.16 3.63 10.03
C GLU A 71 8.87 3.93 11.50
N THR A 72 7.73 4.57 11.81
CA THR A 72 7.30 4.80 13.20
C THR A 72 7.05 3.48 13.94
N ILE A 73 6.41 2.50 13.28
CA ILE A 73 6.21 1.16 13.86
C ILE A 73 7.56 0.47 14.07
N ALA A 74 8.47 0.53 13.08
CA ALA A 74 9.78 -0.08 13.17
C ALA A 74 10.65 0.51 14.30
N ALA A 75 10.44 1.78 14.65
CA ALA A 75 11.14 2.49 15.71
C ALA A 75 10.47 2.38 17.09
N SER A 76 9.33 1.69 17.23
CA SER A 76 8.53 1.67 18.47
C SER A 76 9.19 0.93 19.65
N GLY A 77 10.23 0.11 19.40
CA GLY A 77 10.86 -0.72 20.41
C GLY A 77 10.01 -1.94 20.86
N ALA A 78 8.83 -2.15 20.25
CA ALA A 78 8.01 -3.33 20.53
C ALA A 78 8.67 -4.62 19.98
N PRO A 79 8.29 -5.81 20.49
CA PRO A 79 8.75 -7.08 19.94
C PRO A 79 8.49 -7.20 18.43
N PRO A 80 9.37 -7.84 17.64
CA PRO A 80 9.23 -7.95 16.19
C PRO A 80 7.88 -8.51 15.72
N GLY A 81 7.30 -9.47 16.46
CA GLY A 81 5.98 -10.02 16.17
C GLY A 81 4.86 -8.98 16.27
N ASP A 82 4.87 -8.18 17.34
CA ASP A 82 3.86 -7.12 17.57
C ASP A 82 4.03 -5.98 16.56
N GLN A 83 5.27 -5.66 16.18
CA GLN A 83 5.56 -4.71 15.12
C GLN A 83 5.01 -5.20 13.77
N LEU A 84 5.19 -6.48 13.44
CA LEU A 84 4.68 -7.05 12.20
C LEU A 84 3.15 -7.04 12.15
N ASP A 85 2.49 -7.38 13.25
CA ASP A 85 1.03 -7.27 13.39
C ASP A 85 0.55 -5.83 13.18
N SER A 86 1.25 -4.86 13.79
CA SER A 86 0.97 -3.43 13.62
C SER A 86 1.18 -2.97 12.18
N VAL A 87 2.20 -3.49 11.49
CA VAL A 87 2.43 -3.24 10.05
C VAL A 87 1.25 -3.71 9.22
N ILE A 88 0.75 -4.94 9.45
CA ILE A 88 -0.38 -5.50 8.71
C ILE A 88 -1.63 -4.65 8.89
N VAL A 89 -1.94 -4.26 10.13
CA VAL A 89 -3.06 -3.36 10.44
C VAL A 89 -2.88 -1.99 9.80
N SER A 90 -1.66 -1.43 9.85
CA SER A 90 -1.34 -0.14 9.25
C SER A 90 -1.51 -0.13 7.74
N ILE A 91 -1.05 -1.18 7.04
CA ILE A 91 -1.23 -1.33 5.59
C ILE A 91 -2.72 -1.43 5.24
N ALA A 92 -3.50 -2.24 5.96
CA ALA A 92 -4.94 -2.37 5.74
C ALA A 92 -5.67 -1.03 5.95
N GLY A 93 -5.34 -0.32 7.04
CA GLY A 93 -5.88 1.02 7.34
C GLY A 93 -5.52 2.01 6.25
N PHE A 94 -4.26 2.02 5.81
CA PHE A 94 -3.79 2.89 4.75
C PHE A 94 -4.54 2.68 3.43
N VAL A 95 -4.76 1.44 3.02
CA VAL A 95 -5.51 1.13 1.77
C VAL A 95 -6.98 1.51 1.92
N ARG A 96 -7.59 1.36 3.10
CA ARG A 96 -8.98 1.82 3.37
C ARG A 96 -9.09 3.35 3.28
N GLU A 97 -8.14 4.09 3.84
CA GLU A 97 -8.09 5.55 3.75
C GLU A 97 -7.83 6.04 2.32
N HIS A 98 -7.01 5.30 1.57
CA HIS A 98 -6.59 5.63 0.21
C HIS A 98 -7.15 4.62 -0.80
N GLN A 99 -8.49 4.55 -0.91
CA GLN A 99 -9.22 3.54 -1.71
C GLN A 99 -8.74 3.42 -3.16
N PHE A 100 -8.13 4.47 -3.70
CA PHE A 100 -7.62 4.49 -5.07
C PHE A 100 -6.20 3.92 -5.21
N PHE A 101 -5.50 3.73 -4.10
CA PHE A 101 -4.09 3.33 -4.10
C PHE A 101 -3.87 1.95 -4.73
N ALA A 102 -4.65 0.95 -4.32
CA ALA A 102 -4.50 -0.40 -4.84
C ALA A 102 -4.74 -0.47 -6.37
N ALA A 103 -5.74 0.26 -6.89
CA ALA A 103 -6.00 0.31 -8.32
C ALA A 103 -4.86 0.98 -9.12
N ILE A 104 -4.27 2.04 -8.57
CA ILE A 104 -3.12 2.73 -9.17
C ILE A 104 -1.90 1.79 -9.17
N MET A 105 -1.62 1.12 -8.04
CA MET A 105 -0.48 0.21 -7.92
C MET A 105 -0.57 -0.99 -8.85
N LEU A 106 -1.73 -1.61 -8.98
CA LEU A 106 -1.91 -2.72 -9.91
C LEU A 106 -1.70 -2.30 -11.37
N ARG A 107 -2.05 -1.06 -11.74
CA ARG A 107 -1.77 -0.52 -13.07
C ARG A 107 -0.28 -0.26 -13.28
N GLU A 108 0.41 0.32 -12.29
CA GLU A 108 1.87 0.51 -12.38
C GLU A 108 2.61 -0.82 -12.50
N ILE A 109 2.17 -1.87 -11.78
CA ILE A 109 2.73 -3.21 -11.92
C ILE A 109 2.49 -3.75 -13.34
N ALA A 110 1.28 -3.61 -13.88
CA ALA A 110 0.94 -4.05 -15.24
C ALA A 110 1.70 -3.26 -16.33
N GLU A 111 2.04 -2.00 -16.07
CA GLU A 111 2.80 -1.12 -16.97
C GLU A 111 4.32 -1.14 -16.66
N SER A 112 4.78 -2.11 -15.85
CA SER A 112 6.19 -2.30 -15.48
C SER A 112 6.84 -1.07 -14.82
N GLY A 113 6.05 -0.26 -14.11
CA GLY A 113 6.52 0.93 -13.42
C GLY A 113 6.94 2.08 -14.36
N ALA A 114 6.38 2.13 -15.56
CA ALA A 114 6.79 3.07 -16.61
C ALA A 114 6.76 4.56 -16.20
N HIS A 115 5.97 4.89 -15.18
CA HIS A 115 5.83 6.28 -14.72
C HIS A 115 6.67 6.59 -13.47
N LEU A 116 7.34 5.59 -12.88
CA LEU A 116 8.15 5.75 -11.67
C LEU A 116 9.53 6.32 -12.02
N ASP A 117 9.83 7.50 -11.52
CA ASP A 117 11.21 8.06 -11.55
C ASP A 117 12.01 7.62 -10.32
N ALA A 118 13.31 7.92 -10.30
CA ALA A 118 14.20 7.54 -9.21
C ALA A 118 13.70 8.03 -7.84
N ALA A 119 13.15 9.23 -7.75
CA ALA A 119 12.62 9.78 -6.50
C ALA A 119 11.36 9.04 -6.05
N THR A 120 10.49 8.65 -6.97
CA THR A 120 9.29 7.85 -6.67
C THR A 120 9.64 6.43 -6.26
N LEU A 121 10.64 5.82 -6.94
CA LEU A 121 11.18 4.51 -6.56
C LEU A 121 11.83 4.54 -5.17
N ALA A 122 12.57 5.61 -4.84
CA ALA A 122 13.16 5.77 -3.51
C ALA A 122 12.09 5.86 -2.41
N ALA A 123 10.99 6.58 -2.66
CA ALA A 123 9.86 6.67 -1.74
C ALA A 123 9.15 5.31 -1.58
N LEU A 124 8.95 4.58 -2.68
CA LEU A 124 8.38 3.23 -2.65
C LEU A 124 9.27 2.27 -1.87
N ALA A 125 10.60 2.33 -2.04
CA ALA A 125 11.56 1.45 -1.39
C ALA A 125 11.64 1.62 0.14
N ALA A 126 11.16 2.73 0.69
CA ALA A 126 11.07 2.93 2.14
C ALA A 126 10.17 1.87 2.81
N ILE A 127 9.09 1.46 2.13
CA ILE A 127 8.12 0.50 2.64
C ILE A 127 8.75 -0.89 2.87
N PRO A 128 9.28 -1.60 1.84
CA PRO A 128 9.91 -2.91 2.05
C PRO A 128 11.15 -2.83 2.95
N ARG A 129 11.85 -1.69 3.00
CA ARG A 129 12.99 -1.49 3.88
C ARG A 129 12.59 -1.46 5.34
N ALA A 130 11.54 -0.72 5.71
CA ALA A 130 11.04 -0.67 7.08
C ALA A 130 10.56 -2.05 7.54
N VAL A 131 9.74 -2.73 6.72
CA VAL A 131 9.21 -4.06 7.06
C VAL A 131 10.32 -5.11 7.08
N GLY A 132 11.22 -5.09 6.09
CA GLY A 132 12.36 -6.01 6.04
C GLY A 132 13.29 -5.86 7.25
N GLY A 133 13.48 -4.64 7.74
CA GLY A 133 14.23 -4.38 8.98
C GLY A 133 13.58 -5.00 10.22
N ILE A 134 12.25 -4.96 10.34
CA ILE A 134 11.53 -5.63 11.43
C ILE A 134 11.74 -7.14 11.34
N ILE A 135 11.56 -7.72 10.16
CA ILE A 135 11.71 -9.17 9.94
C ILE A 135 13.14 -9.61 10.22
N GLN A 136 14.14 -8.87 9.73
CA GLN A 136 15.55 -9.21 9.96
C GLN A 136 15.89 -9.17 11.46
N ARG A 137 15.46 -8.13 12.19
CA ARG A 137 15.64 -8.10 13.65
C ARG A 137 14.99 -9.30 14.33
N GLY A 138 13.77 -9.66 13.92
CA GLY A 138 13.10 -10.85 14.46
C GLY A 138 13.88 -12.13 14.25
N VAL A 139 14.57 -12.28 13.12
CA VAL A 139 15.48 -13.40 12.83
C VAL A 139 16.74 -13.32 13.71
N ASP A 140 17.36 -12.14 13.83
CA ASP A 140 18.59 -11.94 14.59
C ASP A 140 18.37 -12.15 16.11
N GLU A 141 17.19 -11.78 16.60
CA GLU A 141 16.77 -11.98 18.01
C GLU A 141 16.22 -13.40 18.29
N GLY A 142 16.12 -14.25 17.26
CA GLY A 142 15.55 -15.60 17.41
C GLY A 142 14.03 -15.63 17.63
N ALA A 143 13.33 -14.51 17.41
CA ALA A 143 11.87 -14.45 17.46
C ALA A 143 11.21 -15.03 16.19
N PHE A 144 11.92 -14.99 15.07
CA PHE A 144 11.52 -15.57 13.79
C PHE A 144 12.53 -16.61 13.32
N ARG A 145 12.05 -17.64 12.62
CA ARG A 145 12.92 -18.57 11.91
C ARG A 145 13.69 -17.87 10.79
N PRO A 146 14.84 -18.38 10.34
CA PRO A 146 15.55 -17.84 9.20
C PRO A 146 14.66 -17.78 7.97
N VAL A 147 14.50 -16.58 7.39
CA VAL A 147 13.65 -16.31 6.23
C VAL A 147 14.25 -15.15 5.43
N ASN A 148 14.00 -15.14 4.13
CA ASN A 148 14.31 -13.96 3.31
C ASN A 148 13.29 -12.84 3.63
N PRO A 149 13.74 -11.67 4.15
CA PRO A 149 12.82 -10.60 4.56
C PRO A 149 11.96 -10.06 3.41
N LEU A 150 12.49 -10.01 2.19
CA LEU A 150 11.76 -9.53 1.01
C LEU A 150 10.68 -10.54 0.58
N ALA A 151 10.96 -11.85 0.67
CA ALA A 151 9.98 -12.89 0.39
C ALA A 151 8.83 -12.83 1.41
N ALA A 152 9.14 -12.69 2.70
CA ALA A 152 8.14 -12.52 3.75
C ALA A 152 7.30 -11.26 3.56
N TYR A 153 7.93 -10.12 3.20
CA TYR A 153 7.21 -8.90 2.85
C TYR A 153 6.21 -9.10 1.72
N PHE A 154 6.62 -9.71 0.61
CA PHE A 154 5.71 -9.95 -0.52
C PHE A 154 4.62 -10.97 -0.20
N SER A 155 4.89 -11.99 0.61
CA SER A 155 3.89 -12.96 1.07
C SER A 155 2.76 -12.31 1.87
N MET A 156 3.06 -11.22 2.58
CA MET A 156 2.10 -10.43 3.34
C MET A 156 1.38 -9.41 2.45
N LEU A 157 2.13 -8.61 1.68
CA LEU A 157 1.59 -7.47 0.95
C LEU A 157 0.72 -7.87 -0.23
N ALA A 158 1.17 -8.83 -1.04
CA ALA A 158 0.49 -9.19 -2.29
C ALA A 158 -0.97 -9.64 -2.08
N PRO A 159 -1.27 -10.58 -1.16
CA PRO A 159 -2.66 -10.96 -0.89
C PRO A 159 -3.50 -9.79 -0.36
N MET A 160 -2.92 -8.90 0.46
CA MET A 160 -3.63 -7.72 0.97
C MET A 160 -4.03 -6.77 -0.16
N VAL A 161 -3.10 -6.43 -1.06
CA VAL A 161 -3.36 -5.54 -2.19
C VAL A 161 -4.41 -6.14 -3.11
N VAL A 162 -4.29 -7.43 -3.47
CA VAL A 162 -5.23 -8.12 -4.36
C VAL A 162 -6.61 -8.24 -3.71
N TYR A 163 -6.67 -8.59 -2.42
CA TYR A 163 -7.93 -8.66 -1.70
C TYR A 163 -8.65 -7.30 -1.69
N MET A 164 -7.96 -6.23 -1.31
CA MET A 164 -8.54 -4.89 -1.23
C MET A 164 -8.97 -4.37 -2.61
N ALA A 165 -8.11 -4.50 -3.63
CA ALA A 165 -8.45 -4.10 -5.00
C ALA A 165 -9.60 -4.90 -5.60
N GLY A 166 -9.73 -6.17 -5.23
CA GLY A 166 -10.79 -7.07 -5.68
C GLY A 166 -12.17 -6.84 -5.04
N ALA A 167 -12.31 -5.93 -4.09
CA ALA A 167 -13.57 -5.69 -3.39
C ALA A 167 -14.79 -5.44 -4.31
N PRO A 168 -14.71 -4.68 -5.42
CA PRO A 168 -15.84 -4.51 -6.34
C PRO A 168 -16.26 -5.83 -7.02
N ILE A 169 -15.29 -6.67 -7.36
CA ILE A 169 -15.54 -7.97 -7.98
C ILE A 169 -16.20 -8.91 -6.96
N ARG A 170 -15.63 -8.99 -5.75
CA ARG A 170 -16.20 -9.82 -4.67
C ARG A 170 -17.65 -9.46 -4.37
N ARG A 171 -17.97 -8.15 -4.27
CA ARG A 171 -19.36 -7.70 -4.08
C ARG A 171 -20.30 -8.15 -5.19
N ARG A 172 -19.85 -8.12 -6.46
CA ARG A 172 -20.65 -8.58 -7.61
C ARG A 172 -20.87 -10.09 -7.59
N LEU A 173 -19.86 -10.88 -7.21
CA LEU A 173 -19.96 -12.32 -7.07
C LEU A 173 -20.94 -12.70 -5.95
N SER A 174 -20.84 -12.05 -4.81
CA SER A 174 -21.73 -12.26 -3.66
C SER A 174 -23.19 -11.88 -3.98
N ALA A 175 -23.40 -10.73 -4.61
CA ALA A 175 -24.73 -10.26 -4.99
C ALA A 175 -25.43 -11.18 -6.01
N ARG A 176 -24.69 -12.00 -6.75
CA ARG A 176 -25.19 -12.97 -7.71
C ARG A 176 -25.20 -14.40 -7.18
N HIS A 177 -24.89 -14.59 -5.89
CA HIS A 177 -24.78 -15.91 -5.25
C HIS A 177 -23.85 -16.89 -5.98
N LEU A 178 -22.80 -16.36 -6.66
CA LEU A 178 -21.82 -17.18 -7.39
C LEU A 178 -20.71 -17.73 -6.49
N VAL A 179 -20.60 -17.22 -5.27
CA VAL A 179 -19.67 -17.73 -4.25
C VAL A 179 -20.47 -18.01 -2.99
N ASN A 180 -20.40 -19.27 -2.53
CA ASN A 180 -21.03 -19.71 -1.30
C ASN A 180 -20.05 -19.60 -0.13
N GLY A 181 -20.51 -19.04 0.98
CA GLY A 181 -19.72 -18.91 2.22
C GLY A 181 -20.05 -17.63 2.97
N PRO A 182 -19.64 -17.52 4.25
CA PRO A 182 -19.78 -16.29 5.00
C PRO A 182 -18.98 -15.18 4.32
N ALA A 183 -19.52 -13.97 4.33
CA ALA A 183 -18.81 -12.81 3.78
C ALA A 183 -17.51 -12.59 4.56
N LEU A 184 -16.37 -12.69 3.86
CA LEU A 184 -15.08 -12.38 4.44
C LEU A 184 -14.97 -10.86 4.60
N THR A 185 -14.98 -10.39 5.85
CA THR A 185 -14.80 -8.97 6.17
C THR A 185 -13.32 -8.57 6.04
N ASP A 186 -13.06 -7.27 5.87
CA ASP A 186 -11.68 -6.77 5.79
C ASP A 186 -10.91 -7.06 7.08
N ASP A 187 -11.55 -6.96 8.26
CA ASP A 187 -10.91 -7.25 9.54
C ASP A 187 -10.63 -8.76 9.69
N ALA A 188 -11.55 -9.63 9.29
CA ALA A 188 -11.31 -11.07 9.28
C ALA A 188 -10.14 -11.46 8.35
N PHE A 189 -10.02 -10.78 7.21
CA PHE A 189 -8.89 -10.99 6.31
C PHE A 189 -7.56 -10.50 6.92
N VAL A 190 -7.57 -9.34 7.59
CA VAL A 190 -6.38 -8.82 8.31
C VAL A 190 -5.92 -9.81 9.36
N HIS A 191 -6.83 -10.32 10.19
CA HIS A 191 -6.49 -11.35 11.20
C HIS A 191 -5.96 -12.63 10.55
N TYR A 192 -6.54 -13.06 9.43
CA TYR A 192 -6.03 -14.22 8.69
C TYR A 192 -4.58 -14.02 8.20
N ILE A 193 -4.24 -12.84 7.70
CA ILE A 193 -2.85 -12.52 7.32
C ILE A 193 -1.93 -12.50 8.53
N GLN A 194 -2.34 -11.91 9.66
CA GLN A 194 -1.55 -11.92 10.90
C GLN A 194 -1.26 -13.36 11.35
N ASP A 195 -2.27 -14.21 11.43
CA ASP A 195 -2.10 -15.60 11.81
C ASP A 195 -1.23 -16.40 10.82
N THR A 196 -1.38 -16.12 9.53
CA THR A 196 -0.55 -16.74 8.49
C THR A 196 0.92 -16.34 8.65
N MET A 197 1.19 -15.07 8.89
CA MET A 197 2.55 -14.58 9.09
C MET A 197 3.18 -15.12 10.40
N ARG A 198 2.41 -15.16 11.49
CA ARG A 198 2.89 -15.75 12.76
C ARG A 198 3.29 -17.23 12.59
N ARG A 199 2.47 -18.02 11.87
CA ARG A 199 2.80 -19.43 11.58
C ARG A 199 3.98 -19.54 10.62
N THR A 200 4.06 -18.70 9.62
CA THR A 200 5.13 -18.74 8.62
C THR A 200 6.48 -18.34 9.20
N LEU A 201 6.51 -17.37 10.11
CA LEU A 201 7.73 -16.82 10.70
C LEU A 201 8.07 -17.44 12.06
N GLY A 202 7.09 -18.02 12.75
CA GLY A 202 7.33 -18.68 14.05
C GLY A 202 8.26 -19.86 13.92
N HIS A 203 8.97 -20.15 15.01
CA HIS A 203 9.67 -21.42 15.13
C HIS A 203 8.62 -22.52 15.29
N ASP A 204 8.60 -23.49 14.38
CA ASP A 204 7.88 -24.74 14.61
C ASP A 204 8.48 -25.38 15.86
N GLY A 205 7.74 -25.38 16.95
CA GLY A 205 8.14 -26.07 18.20
C GLY A 205 8.15 -27.61 18.11
N HIS A 206 8.24 -28.12 16.87
CA HIS A 206 8.46 -29.53 16.58
C HIS A 206 9.88 -29.67 16.03
N GLY A 207 10.80 -29.92 16.96
CA GLY A 207 12.11 -30.42 16.61
C GLY A 207 11.96 -31.61 15.64
N ASP A 208 12.56 -31.44 14.48
CA ASP A 208 12.77 -32.53 13.52
C ASP A 208 13.74 -33.56 14.17
N THR A 209 13.18 -34.48 14.97
CA THR A 209 13.87 -35.64 15.54
C THR A 209 13.78 -36.83 14.58
N ARG A 210 13.67 -36.61 13.27
CA ARG A 210 13.60 -37.70 12.29
C ARG A 210 14.54 -37.49 11.11
N LEU A 211 15.85 -37.41 11.33
CA LEU A 211 16.85 -37.78 10.32
C LEU A 211 18.19 -38.12 11.01
N ALA A 212 18.16 -39.14 11.86
CA ALA A 212 19.34 -39.83 12.29
C ALA A 212 18.98 -41.32 12.49
N ARG A 213 18.88 -42.04 11.37
CA ARG A 213 19.14 -43.46 11.22
C ARG A 213 19.44 -43.81 9.77
#